data_a4c851e7d01a88625cccf83540226bda
#
_entry.id   a4c851e7d01a88625cccf83540226bda
#
_cell.length_a   1.000
_cell.length_b   1.000
_cell.length_c   1.000
_cell.angle_alpha   90.00
_cell.angle_beta   90.00
_cell.angle_gamma   90.00
#
_symmetry.space_group_name_H-M   'P 1'
#
loop_
_entity.id
_entity.type
_entity.pdbx_description
1 polymer ?
#
loop_
_entity_poly.entity_id
_entity_poly.type
_entity_poly.pdbx_seq_one_letter_code
_entity_poly.pdbx_strand_id
1 'polypeptide(L)'
;VLGGAASEGKYWASLGTVLDAEQDTPVNSGGGVGGLPPTEWDVVYRRDPIGIVGLISAWNYPLNVAFRKVAPALVAGNCAILKPSEIAGLSCMFLGKLAQDVGIPEGVFSVVTGDRETGAALVASPSVSMVSFTGSSLTGSKIMEASAPKLSQVALELGGKSAMVIFEDTDIERAVEATIKGCLTNGGQI
;
A
#
# COMPACT_ATOMS: atom_id res chain seq x y z
N VAL A 1 -1.67 -17.35 6.38
CA VAL A 1 -2.26 -16.19 5.65
C VAL A 1 -2.94 -15.23 6.62
N LEU A 2 -3.88 -15.69 7.48
CA LEU A 2 -4.58 -14.82 8.44
C LEU A 2 -3.63 -14.21 9.49
N GLY A 3 -2.63 -14.98 9.97
CA GLY A 3 -1.66 -14.49 10.94
C GLY A 3 -0.80 -13.33 10.44
N GLY A 4 -0.41 -13.34 9.16
CA GLY A 4 0.36 -12.26 8.54
C GLY A 4 -0.45 -10.96 8.45
N ALA A 5 -1.68 -11.02 7.98
CA ALA A 5 -2.55 -9.85 7.89
C ALA A 5 -2.84 -9.24 9.26
N ALA A 6 -3.09 -10.08 10.29
CA ALA A 6 -3.33 -9.60 11.65
C ALA A 6 -2.09 -8.92 12.28
N SER A 7 -0.90 -9.46 12.04
CA SER A 7 0.37 -8.89 12.51
C SER A 7 0.64 -7.53 11.86
N GLU A 8 0.41 -7.40 10.58
CA GLU A 8 0.54 -6.12 9.87
C GLU A 8 -0.50 -5.08 10.35
N GLY A 9 -1.73 -5.52 10.62
CA GLY A 9 -2.75 -4.62 11.17
C GLY A 9 -2.35 -4.02 12.51
N LYS A 10 -1.77 -4.82 13.41
CA LYS A 10 -1.23 -4.32 14.70
C LYS A 10 -0.09 -3.33 14.50
N TYR A 11 0.81 -3.60 13.56
CA TYR A 11 1.89 -2.69 13.22
C TYR A 11 1.36 -1.34 12.73
N TRP A 12 0.47 -1.33 11.75
CA TRP A 12 -0.10 -0.07 11.23
C TRP A 12 -0.91 0.68 12.28
N ALA A 13 -1.70 -0.02 13.10
CA ALA A 13 -2.44 0.60 14.19
C ALA A 13 -1.51 1.30 15.20
N SER A 14 -0.33 0.73 15.48
CA SER A 14 0.65 1.35 16.37
C SER A 14 1.29 2.63 15.80
N LEU A 15 1.25 2.82 14.48
CA LEU A 15 1.78 4.02 13.84
C LEU A 15 0.78 5.19 13.83
N GLY A 16 -0.50 4.97 14.11
CA GLY A 16 -1.53 6.01 14.09
C GLY A 16 -1.17 7.18 14.98
N THR A 17 -0.75 6.92 16.20
CA THR A 17 -0.33 7.96 17.15
C THR A 17 0.93 8.73 16.72
N VAL A 18 1.80 8.09 15.93
CA VAL A 18 3.02 8.73 15.41
C VAL A 18 2.68 9.65 14.22
N LEU A 19 1.66 9.27 13.44
CA LEU A 19 1.22 10.07 12.30
C LEU A 19 0.49 11.34 12.74
N ASP A 20 -0.23 11.29 13.85
CA ASP A 20 -0.95 12.44 14.43
C ASP A 20 -0.03 13.37 15.20
N ALA A 21 1.19 12.95 15.55
CA ALA A 21 2.13 13.80 16.25
C ALA A 21 2.66 14.90 15.31
N GLU A 22 2.38 16.14 15.66
CA GLU A 22 3.08 17.29 15.09
C GLU A 22 4.57 17.16 15.43
N GLN A 23 5.41 17.08 14.42
CA GLN A 23 6.86 17.09 14.63
C GLN A 23 7.37 18.52 14.49
N ASP A 24 7.51 19.20 15.61
CA ASP A 24 8.32 20.39 15.70
C ASP A 24 9.77 19.99 15.45
N THR A 25 10.26 20.23 14.26
CA THR A 25 11.68 20.09 13.97
C THR A 25 12.26 21.51 13.93
N PRO A 26 13.00 21.95 14.94
CA PRO A 26 13.72 23.20 14.83
C PRO A 26 14.75 23.08 13.71
N VAL A 27 14.48 23.70 12.58
CA VAL A 27 15.45 23.83 11.51
C VAL A 27 16.34 25.00 11.88
N ASN A 28 17.44 24.73 12.57
CA ASN A 28 18.56 25.65 12.68
C ASN A 28 19.21 25.73 11.29
N SER A 29 18.67 26.56 10.41
CA SER A 29 19.30 26.88 9.15
C SER A 29 20.40 27.91 9.42
N GLY A 30 21.59 27.40 9.72
CA GLY A 30 22.80 28.23 9.81
C GLY A 30 23.22 28.89 8.50
N GLY A 31 22.34 28.94 7.52
CA GLY A 31 22.53 29.62 6.24
C GLY A 31 21.17 30.02 5.68
N GLY A 32 21.03 31.30 5.34
CA GLY A 32 19.81 31.81 4.74
C GLY A 32 19.46 31.11 3.43
N VAL A 33 18.18 30.78 3.25
CA VAL A 33 17.67 30.21 2.01
C VAL A 33 17.46 31.37 1.01
N GLY A 34 18.05 31.26 -0.18
CA GLY A 34 17.86 32.22 -1.25
C GLY A 34 18.46 33.62 -1.01
N GLY A 35 19.56 33.73 -0.23
CA GLY A 35 20.25 35.00 0.02
C GLY A 35 19.59 35.90 1.06
N LEU A 36 18.58 35.41 1.75
CA LEU A 36 18.00 36.09 2.91
C LEU A 36 18.86 35.86 4.16
N PRO A 37 18.93 36.86 5.09
CA PRO A 37 19.65 36.67 6.33
C PRO A 37 19.09 35.52 7.15
N PRO A 38 19.89 34.86 8.00
CA PRO A 38 19.42 33.81 8.89
C PRO A 38 18.31 34.38 9.78
N THR A 39 17.10 33.93 9.53
CA THR A 39 15.93 34.21 10.36
C THR A 39 15.56 32.91 11.07
N GLU A 40 15.18 33.01 12.34
CA GLU A 40 14.58 31.86 13.03
C GLU A 40 13.24 31.56 12.37
N TRP A 41 13.15 30.38 11.76
CA TRP A 41 11.91 29.90 11.17
C TRP A 41 11.37 28.76 12.04
N ASP A 42 10.12 28.88 12.44
CA ASP A 42 9.38 27.74 13.00
C ASP A 42 8.87 26.91 11.83
N VAL A 43 9.44 25.72 11.67
CA VAL A 43 9.01 24.77 10.63
C VAL A 43 8.21 23.66 11.28
N VAL A 44 6.93 23.61 10.97
CA VAL A 44 6.01 22.56 11.42
C VAL A 44 5.74 21.60 10.27
N TYR A 45 5.97 20.31 10.50
CA TYR A 45 5.60 19.25 9.58
C TYR A 45 4.24 18.67 9.97
N ARG A 46 3.27 18.80 9.07
CA ARG A 46 1.96 18.21 9.25
C ARG A 46 1.69 17.15 8.18
N ARG A 47 1.10 16.03 8.58
CA ARG A 47 0.67 14.95 7.69
C ARG A 47 -0.84 15.00 7.53
N ASP A 48 -1.31 15.37 6.35
CA ASP A 48 -2.73 15.41 6.04
C ASP A 48 -3.12 14.21 5.15
N PRO A 49 -4.33 13.64 5.33
CA PRO A 49 -4.87 12.65 4.42
C PRO A 49 -4.92 13.18 2.99
N ILE A 50 -4.59 12.34 2.01
CA ILE A 50 -4.66 12.71 0.59
C ILE A 50 -6.05 12.58 -0.01
N GLY A 51 -7.00 12.00 0.72
CA GLY A 51 -8.40 11.88 0.32
C GLY A 51 -8.82 10.45 0.02
N ILE A 52 -9.28 10.16 -1.20
CA ILE A 52 -9.73 8.82 -1.60
C ILE A 52 -8.60 8.07 -2.29
N VAL A 53 -8.31 6.87 -1.79
CA VAL A 53 -7.28 5.98 -2.33
C VAL A 53 -7.93 4.77 -3.01
N GLY A 54 -7.65 4.58 -4.30
CA GLY A 54 -8.00 3.38 -5.05
C GLY A 54 -6.96 2.28 -4.82
N LEU A 55 -7.39 1.13 -4.29
CA LEU A 55 -6.54 0.01 -3.94
C LEU A 55 -6.86 -1.18 -4.85
N ILE A 56 -5.90 -1.64 -5.64
CA ILE A 56 -6.09 -2.76 -6.56
C ILE A 56 -5.12 -3.88 -6.15
N SER A 57 -5.65 -5.03 -5.74
CA SER A 57 -4.86 -6.14 -5.20
C SER A 57 -4.78 -7.34 -6.15
N ALA A 58 -3.65 -8.05 -6.08
CA ALA A 58 -3.39 -9.26 -6.84
C ALA A 58 -4.12 -10.48 -6.24
N TRP A 59 -4.10 -11.59 -7.00
CA TRP A 59 -4.82 -12.83 -6.70
C TRP A 59 -4.01 -13.83 -5.87
N ASN A 60 -2.69 -13.78 -5.92
CA ASN A 60 -1.82 -14.81 -5.36
C ASN A 60 -1.76 -14.83 -3.83
N TYR A 61 -1.98 -13.69 -3.19
CA TYR A 61 -2.03 -13.56 -1.72
C TYR A 61 -3.14 -12.59 -1.31
N PRO A 62 -4.40 -12.88 -1.67
CA PRO A 62 -5.46 -11.89 -1.81
C PRO A 62 -5.72 -11.07 -0.55
N LEU A 63 -5.91 -11.73 0.60
CA LEU A 63 -6.18 -11.04 1.86
C LEU A 63 -4.97 -10.21 2.36
N ASN A 64 -3.77 -10.78 2.23
CA ASN A 64 -2.55 -10.13 2.70
C ASN A 64 -2.21 -8.90 1.85
N VAL A 65 -2.22 -9.05 0.51
CA VAL A 65 -1.96 -7.93 -0.42
C VAL A 65 -3.00 -6.82 -0.25
N ALA A 66 -4.27 -7.17 -0.08
CA ALA A 66 -5.33 -6.20 0.18
C ALA A 66 -5.08 -5.46 1.51
N PHE A 67 -4.79 -6.20 2.58
CA PHE A 67 -4.63 -5.62 3.90
C PHE A 67 -3.41 -4.70 4.03
N ARG A 68 -2.30 -5.03 3.35
CA ARG A 68 -1.11 -4.16 3.22
C ARG A 68 -1.40 -2.80 2.60
N LYS A 69 -2.47 -2.69 1.84
CA LYS A 69 -2.91 -1.43 1.22
C LYS A 69 -3.99 -0.73 2.05
N VAL A 70 -4.96 -1.50 2.54
CA VAL A 70 -6.09 -0.96 3.31
C VAL A 70 -5.65 -0.38 4.65
N ALA A 71 -4.85 -1.13 5.41
CA ALA A 71 -4.45 -0.71 6.75
C ALA A 71 -3.70 0.64 6.75
N PRO A 72 -2.63 0.86 5.97
CA PRO A 72 -1.95 2.16 5.95
C PRO A 72 -2.84 3.29 5.41
N ALA A 73 -3.71 3.02 4.44
CA ALA A 73 -4.62 4.04 3.91
C ALA A 73 -5.58 4.55 5.00
N LEU A 74 -6.19 3.64 5.76
CA LEU A 74 -7.13 3.99 6.83
C LEU A 74 -6.41 4.65 8.02
N VAL A 75 -5.25 4.13 8.43
CA VAL A 75 -4.47 4.71 9.54
C VAL A 75 -3.99 6.12 9.23
N ALA A 76 -3.70 6.41 7.97
CA ALA A 76 -3.36 7.76 7.50
C ALA A 76 -4.59 8.67 7.29
N GLY A 77 -5.78 8.26 7.73
CA GLY A 77 -7.01 9.06 7.68
C GLY A 77 -7.68 9.14 6.30
N ASN A 78 -7.30 8.31 5.35
CA ASN A 78 -7.87 8.31 4.01
C ASN A 78 -9.13 7.44 3.91
N CYS A 79 -10.01 7.76 2.96
CA CYS A 79 -11.01 6.82 2.49
C CYS A 79 -10.41 5.86 1.48
N ALA A 80 -10.81 4.59 1.54
CA ALA A 80 -10.22 3.53 0.71
C ALA A 80 -11.28 2.77 -0.09
N ILE A 81 -11.03 2.59 -1.39
CA ILE A 81 -11.84 1.75 -2.27
C ILE A 81 -10.97 0.59 -2.73
N LEU A 82 -11.27 -0.61 -2.25
CA LEU A 82 -10.55 -1.83 -2.62
C LEU A 82 -11.22 -2.54 -3.79
N LYS A 83 -10.50 -2.71 -4.88
CA LYS A 83 -10.86 -3.60 -5.99
C LYS A 83 -9.93 -4.83 -5.96
N PRO A 84 -10.37 -5.97 -5.42
CA PRO A 84 -9.57 -7.19 -5.47
C PRO A 84 -9.54 -7.79 -6.88
N SER A 85 -8.62 -8.72 -7.10
CA SER A 85 -8.65 -9.54 -8.33
C SER A 85 -9.96 -10.35 -8.39
N GLU A 86 -10.54 -10.44 -9.58
CA GLU A 86 -11.77 -11.21 -9.87
C GLU A 86 -11.61 -12.70 -9.56
N ILE A 87 -10.37 -13.22 -9.63
CA ILE A 87 -10.07 -14.64 -9.38
C ILE A 87 -10.14 -14.98 -7.88
N ALA A 88 -9.89 -14.03 -7.00
CA ALA A 88 -9.71 -14.27 -5.56
C ALA A 88 -10.37 -13.19 -4.68
N GLY A 89 -11.57 -12.73 -5.07
CA GLY A 89 -12.25 -11.60 -4.43
C GLY A 89 -12.93 -11.91 -3.10
N LEU A 90 -13.34 -13.17 -2.84
CA LEU A 90 -14.21 -13.51 -1.70
C LEU A 90 -13.64 -13.12 -0.34
N SER A 91 -12.36 -13.39 -0.09
CA SER A 91 -11.71 -13.02 1.17
C SER A 91 -11.63 -11.50 1.38
N CYS A 92 -11.54 -10.74 0.28
CA CYS A 92 -11.51 -9.29 0.33
C CYS A 92 -12.90 -8.68 0.57
N MET A 93 -13.96 -9.32 0.03
CA MET A 93 -15.36 -8.95 0.35
C MET A 93 -15.64 -9.10 1.85
N PHE A 94 -15.08 -10.16 2.47
CA PHE A 94 -15.19 -10.35 3.91
C PHE A 94 -14.54 -9.21 4.71
N LEU A 95 -13.46 -8.59 4.20
CA LEU A 95 -12.87 -7.39 4.83
C LEU A 95 -13.88 -6.22 4.88
N GLY A 96 -14.66 -6.02 3.84
CA GLY A 96 -15.70 -4.99 3.83
C GLY A 96 -16.75 -5.21 4.92
N LYS A 97 -17.20 -6.48 5.07
CA LYS A 97 -18.11 -6.83 6.15
C LYS A 97 -17.47 -6.65 7.53
N LEU A 98 -16.26 -7.11 7.70
CA LEU A 98 -15.52 -6.97 8.96
C LEU A 98 -15.36 -5.49 9.36
N ALA A 99 -15.11 -4.62 8.40
CA ALA A 99 -15.00 -3.18 8.64
C ALA A 99 -16.31 -2.61 9.23
N GLN A 100 -17.45 -3.03 8.71
CA GLN A 100 -18.76 -2.65 9.25
C GLN A 100 -18.95 -3.21 10.67
N ASP A 101 -18.63 -4.49 10.88
CA ASP A 101 -18.80 -5.17 12.17
C ASP A 101 -17.96 -4.55 13.29
N VAL A 102 -16.79 -3.98 12.96
CA VAL A 102 -15.92 -3.28 13.93
C VAL A 102 -16.18 -1.78 14.02
N GLY A 103 -17.19 -1.26 13.33
CA GLY A 103 -17.64 0.13 13.44
C GLY A 103 -16.87 1.15 12.61
N ILE A 104 -16.19 0.74 11.54
CA ILE A 104 -15.65 1.70 10.57
C ILE A 104 -16.83 2.44 9.93
N PRO A 105 -16.86 3.79 9.94
CA PRO A 105 -17.97 4.56 9.40
C PRO A 105 -18.25 4.23 7.93
N GLU A 106 -19.52 4.30 7.55
CA GLU A 106 -19.94 4.10 6.17
C GLU A 106 -19.23 5.08 5.22
N GLY A 107 -18.80 4.60 4.06
CA GLY A 107 -18.08 5.40 3.07
C GLY A 107 -16.57 5.50 3.29
N VAL A 108 -16.04 5.17 4.49
CA VAL A 108 -14.60 5.22 4.76
C VAL A 108 -13.86 4.07 4.09
N PHE A 109 -14.44 2.87 4.09
CA PHE A 109 -13.89 1.71 3.40
C PHE A 109 -14.95 0.99 2.58
N SER A 110 -14.67 0.81 1.29
CA SER A 110 -15.55 0.11 0.35
C SER A 110 -14.80 -0.96 -0.42
N VAL A 111 -15.47 -2.07 -0.68
CA VAL A 111 -14.95 -3.13 -1.57
C VAL A 111 -15.84 -3.20 -2.81
N VAL A 112 -15.22 -3.03 -3.99
CA VAL A 112 -15.89 -3.14 -5.28
C VAL A 112 -15.34 -4.35 -6.03
N THR A 113 -16.21 -5.22 -6.47
CA THR A 113 -15.85 -6.37 -7.30
C THR A 113 -16.01 -6.04 -8.78
N GLY A 114 -15.29 -6.74 -9.60
CA GLY A 114 -15.34 -6.58 -11.05
C GLY A 114 -14.00 -6.91 -11.69
N ASP A 115 -13.99 -6.78 -12.99
CA ASP A 115 -12.86 -7.10 -13.85
C ASP A 115 -11.93 -5.88 -14.12
N ARG A 116 -11.30 -5.92 -15.27
CA ARG A 116 -10.39 -4.88 -15.77
C ARG A 116 -11.10 -3.52 -15.94
N GLU A 117 -12.36 -3.52 -16.40
CA GLU A 117 -13.09 -2.28 -16.66
C GLU A 117 -13.39 -1.55 -15.35
N THR A 118 -13.77 -2.29 -14.31
CA THR A 118 -13.95 -1.74 -12.96
C THR A 118 -12.65 -1.12 -12.43
N GLY A 119 -11.52 -1.81 -12.63
CA GLY A 119 -10.21 -1.27 -12.25
C GLY A 119 -9.85 0.00 -13.02
N ALA A 120 -10.11 0.03 -14.32
CA ALA A 120 -9.87 1.20 -15.17
C ALA A 120 -10.76 2.40 -14.76
N ALA A 121 -12.04 2.15 -14.46
CA ALA A 121 -12.95 3.19 -13.97
C ALA A 121 -12.50 3.77 -12.62
N LEU A 122 -12.03 2.92 -11.71
CA LEU A 122 -11.47 3.38 -10.42
C LEU A 122 -10.25 4.29 -10.64
N VAL A 123 -9.31 3.88 -11.51
CA VAL A 123 -8.13 4.68 -11.83
C VAL A 123 -8.49 5.99 -12.53
N ALA A 124 -9.47 5.98 -13.42
CA ALA A 124 -9.89 7.17 -14.18
C ALA A 124 -10.69 8.16 -13.35
N SER A 125 -11.29 7.76 -12.22
CA SER A 125 -12.14 8.60 -11.39
C SER A 125 -11.42 9.87 -10.94
N PRO A 126 -12.01 11.06 -11.13
CA PRO A 126 -11.42 12.33 -10.69
C PRO A 126 -11.37 12.47 -9.17
N SER A 127 -12.19 11.72 -8.44
CA SER A 127 -12.23 11.73 -6.97
C SER A 127 -11.12 10.88 -6.34
N VAL A 128 -10.42 10.05 -7.11
CA VAL A 128 -9.32 9.21 -6.61
C VAL A 128 -8.01 9.97 -6.70
N SER A 129 -7.45 10.32 -5.56
CA SER A 129 -6.20 11.09 -5.42
C SER A 129 -4.95 10.24 -5.57
N MET A 130 -5.04 8.96 -5.19
CA MET A 130 -3.92 8.01 -5.26
C MET A 130 -4.41 6.63 -5.65
N VAL A 131 -3.60 5.91 -6.42
CA VAL A 131 -3.84 4.50 -6.74
C VAL A 131 -2.68 3.64 -6.21
N SER A 132 -2.99 2.62 -5.42
CA SER A 132 -2.03 1.59 -5.02
C SER A 132 -2.39 0.27 -5.71
N PHE A 133 -1.48 -0.21 -6.53
CA PHE A 133 -1.66 -1.39 -7.38
C PHE A 133 -0.62 -2.47 -7.09
N THR A 134 -1.05 -3.74 -7.09
CA THR A 134 -0.15 -4.91 -7.14
C THR A 134 -0.57 -5.81 -8.28
N GLY A 135 0.35 -6.09 -9.20
CA GLY A 135 0.08 -6.95 -10.36
C GLY A 135 1.15 -6.87 -11.44
N SER A 136 0.76 -7.06 -12.71
CA SER A 136 1.70 -7.08 -13.83
C SER A 136 2.29 -5.71 -14.16
N SER A 137 3.53 -5.66 -14.64
CA SER A 137 4.18 -4.45 -15.12
C SER A 137 3.41 -3.76 -16.26
N LEU A 138 2.82 -4.55 -17.15
CA LEU A 138 1.98 -4.03 -18.23
C LEU A 138 0.77 -3.25 -17.70
N THR A 139 0.10 -3.78 -16.67
CA THR A 139 -1.04 -3.09 -16.06
C THR A 139 -0.57 -1.86 -15.27
N GLY A 140 0.57 -1.96 -14.58
CA GLY A 140 1.18 -0.83 -13.88
C GLY A 140 1.47 0.35 -14.80
N SER A 141 2.04 0.08 -16.00
CA SER A 141 2.28 1.12 -17.01
C SER A 141 0.99 1.81 -17.46
N LYS A 142 -0.08 1.05 -17.68
CA LYS A 142 -1.40 1.62 -18.04
C LYS A 142 -2.00 2.46 -16.92
N ILE A 143 -1.80 2.07 -15.66
CA ILE A 143 -2.25 2.85 -14.51
C ILE A 143 -1.48 4.18 -14.44
N MET A 144 -0.18 4.16 -14.64
CA MET A 144 0.63 5.39 -14.69
C MET A 144 0.16 6.33 -15.81
N GLU A 145 -0.05 5.78 -17.01
CA GLU A 145 -0.56 6.53 -18.16
C GLU A 145 -1.91 7.20 -17.87
N ALA A 146 -2.86 6.44 -17.29
CA ALA A 146 -4.19 6.95 -16.94
C ALA A 146 -4.17 7.94 -15.77
N SER A 147 -3.18 7.87 -14.89
CA SER A 147 -3.04 8.75 -13.73
C SER A 147 -2.33 10.06 -14.06
N ALA A 148 -1.46 10.07 -15.08
CA ALA A 148 -0.64 11.22 -15.45
C ALA A 148 -1.43 12.53 -15.74
N PRO A 149 -2.55 12.51 -16.48
CA PRO A 149 -3.31 13.74 -16.76
C PRO A 149 -3.89 14.41 -15.51
N LYS A 150 -4.10 13.64 -14.45
CA LYS A 150 -4.65 14.12 -13.16
C LYS A 150 -3.57 14.42 -12.14
N LEU A 151 -2.31 14.09 -12.44
CA LEU A 151 -1.19 14.10 -11.47
C LEU A 151 -1.47 13.29 -10.22
N SER A 152 -2.32 12.24 -10.32
CA SER A 152 -2.62 11.35 -9.21
C SER A 152 -1.37 10.57 -8.80
N GLN A 153 -1.18 10.41 -7.51
CA GLN A 153 -0.08 9.59 -7.00
C GLN A 153 -0.33 8.11 -7.31
N VAL A 154 0.75 7.38 -7.59
CA VAL A 154 0.70 5.94 -7.82
C VAL A 154 1.75 5.22 -6.98
N ALA A 155 1.34 4.12 -6.33
CA ALA A 155 2.24 3.18 -5.66
C ALA A 155 2.08 1.82 -6.34
N LEU A 156 3.16 1.34 -6.96
CA LEU A 156 3.14 0.16 -7.81
C LEU A 156 4.03 -0.93 -7.23
N GLU A 157 3.42 -2.09 -6.98
CA GLU A 157 4.10 -3.34 -6.64
C GLU A 157 3.95 -4.29 -7.83
N LEU A 158 5.02 -4.49 -8.55
CA LEU A 158 5.00 -5.14 -9.87
C LEU A 158 5.76 -6.48 -9.84
N GLY A 159 5.71 -7.19 -10.96
CA GLY A 159 6.43 -8.44 -11.11
C GLY A 159 7.94 -8.27 -11.10
N GLY A 160 8.62 -9.35 -10.79
CA GLY A 160 10.07 -9.41 -10.74
C GLY A 160 10.60 -10.82 -10.96
N LYS A 161 11.91 -10.96 -10.87
CA LYS A 161 12.67 -12.22 -10.91
C LYS A 161 13.70 -12.18 -9.79
N SER A 162 13.20 -12.17 -8.55
CA SER A 162 14.04 -12.10 -7.35
C SER A 162 15.06 -13.24 -7.31
N ALA A 163 16.33 -12.89 -7.33
CA ALA A 163 17.42 -13.87 -7.29
C ALA A 163 17.73 -14.24 -5.84
N MET A 164 17.93 -15.53 -5.59
CA MET A 164 18.58 -16.02 -4.38
C MET A 164 20.07 -16.27 -4.69
N VAL A 165 20.94 -15.62 -3.95
CA VAL A 165 22.40 -15.78 -4.10
C VAL A 165 22.91 -16.56 -2.90
N ILE A 166 23.59 -17.70 -3.17
CA ILE A 166 24.17 -18.57 -2.17
C ILE A 166 25.68 -18.51 -2.35
N PHE A 167 26.38 -18.04 -1.32
CA PHE A 167 27.85 -17.97 -1.33
C PHE A 167 28.48 -19.32 -0.96
N GLU A 168 29.74 -19.51 -1.30
CA GLU A 168 30.47 -20.77 -1.15
C GLU A 168 30.67 -21.22 0.33
N ASP A 169 30.64 -20.29 1.25
CA ASP A 169 30.77 -20.50 2.69
C ASP A 169 29.44 -20.74 3.41
N THR A 170 28.31 -20.78 2.66
CA THR A 170 26.98 -21.01 3.22
C THR A 170 26.81 -22.48 3.62
N ASP A 171 26.21 -22.71 4.80
CA ASP A 171 25.75 -24.04 5.20
C ASP A 171 24.72 -24.60 4.20
N ILE A 172 25.03 -25.78 3.65
CA ILE A 172 24.24 -26.39 2.56
C ILE A 172 22.80 -26.73 3.01
N GLU A 173 22.60 -27.24 4.20
CA GLU A 173 21.27 -27.63 4.69
C GLU A 173 20.38 -26.39 4.84
N ARG A 174 20.90 -25.32 5.41
CA ARG A 174 20.22 -24.02 5.51
C ARG A 174 19.93 -23.41 4.15
N ALA A 175 20.87 -23.52 3.20
CA ALA A 175 20.67 -23.02 1.84
C ALA A 175 19.54 -23.78 1.12
N VAL A 176 19.48 -25.12 1.26
CA VAL A 176 18.41 -25.95 0.72
C VAL A 176 17.06 -25.59 1.33
N GLU A 177 16.98 -25.49 2.66
CA GLU A 177 15.74 -25.12 3.36
C GLU A 177 15.23 -23.73 2.91
N ALA A 178 16.13 -22.75 2.86
CA ALA A 178 15.81 -21.41 2.42
C ALA A 178 15.34 -21.37 0.96
N THR A 179 15.98 -22.16 0.08
CA THR A 179 15.61 -22.27 -1.34
C THR A 179 14.23 -22.88 -1.50
N ILE A 180 13.96 -23.99 -0.82
CA ILE A 180 12.64 -24.66 -0.86
C ILE A 180 11.57 -23.69 -0.38
N LYS A 181 11.81 -23.04 0.74
CA LYS A 181 10.87 -22.06 1.32
C LYS A 181 10.66 -20.87 0.39
N GLY A 182 11.72 -20.30 -0.18
CA GLY A 182 11.65 -19.15 -1.07
C GLY A 182 10.97 -19.47 -2.41
N CYS A 183 11.24 -20.65 -2.99
CA CYS A 183 10.71 -21.02 -4.31
C CYS A 183 9.30 -21.63 -4.27
N LEU A 184 8.96 -22.36 -3.20
CA LEU A 184 7.73 -23.15 -3.14
C LEU A 184 6.65 -22.57 -2.23
N THR A 185 6.93 -21.49 -1.52
CA THR A 185 5.91 -20.83 -0.70
C THR A 185 4.71 -20.47 -1.55
N ASN A 186 3.51 -20.74 -1.03
CA ASN A 186 2.23 -20.52 -1.73
C ASN A 186 2.17 -21.18 -3.13
N GLY A 187 2.76 -22.37 -3.28
CA GLY A 187 2.81 -23.07 -4.57
C GLY A 187 3.68 -22.37 -5.63
N GLY A 188 4.66 -21.59 -5.21
CA GLY A 188 5.55 -20.84 -6.10
C GLY A 188 4.94 -19.55 -6.66
N GLN A 189 3.88 -19.04 -6.04
CA GLN A 189 3.15 -17.86 -6.52
C GLN A 189 3.59 -16.55 -5.83
N ILE A 190 4.70 -16.63 -5.04
CA ILE A 190 5.26 -15.47 -4.33
C ILE A 190 6.65 -15.21 -4.83
#